data_5ea307b62a167c0a571df41d40129669
#
_entry.id   5ea307b62a167c0a571df41d40129669
#
_cell.length_a   1.000
_cell.length_b   1.000
_cell.length_c   1.000
_cell.angle_alpha   90.00
_cell.angle_beta   90.00
_cell.angle_gamma   90.00
#
_symmetry.space_group_name_H-M   'P 1'
#
loop_
_entity.id
_entity.type
_entity.pdbx_description
1 polymer ?
#
loop_
_entity_poly.entity_id
_entity_poly.type
_entity_poly.pdbx_seq_one_letter_code
_entity_poly.pdbx_strand_id
1 'polypeptide(L)'
;MFSNFKAAAMGCALSLAVAFSMGAQADDEVNNQKGFVAKGYDVTAYFDGTPVEGSEEFKSEYDGGVYLFASAENQAKFDAAPADFAPQYGGWCSFAAAQQRKLPIDPEAFKVVEGKLYLNNSKGVHRRWLKKEAGYIRGADNNWPYLKSHARKSLPKAVKGNENVTRGAI
;
A
#
# COMPACT_ATOMS: atom_id res chain seq x y z
N MET A 1 -11.69 66.23 39.78
CA MET A 1 -11.88 64.86 40.36
C MET A 1 -12.27 63.93 39.25
N PHE A 2 -11.32 63.25 38.67
CA PHE A 2 -11.61 62.29 37.60
C PHE A 2 -10.99 60.98 38.00
N SER A 3 -11.87 59.96 38.20
CA SER A 3 -11.50 58.60 38.58
C SER A 3 -11.25 57.78 37.33
N ASN A 4 -10.03 57.25 37.24
CA ASN A 4 -9.58 56.33 36.13
C ASN A 4 -10.03 54.92 36.47
N PHE A 5 -10.94 54.34 35.67
CA PHE A 5 -11.20 52.91 35.64
C PHE A 5 -10.31 52.27 34.61
N LYS A 6 -9.33 51.47 35.06
CA LYS A 6 -8.57 50.54 34.21
C LYS A 6 -9.35 49.25 34.11
N ALA A 7 -9.86 48.93 32.94
CA ALA A 7 -10.39 47.62 32.62
C ALA A 7 -9.24 46.68 32.25
N ALA A 8 -9.03 45.64 33.06
CA ALA A 8 -8.12 44.56 32.75
C ALA A 8 -8.86 43.52 31.89
N ALA A 9 -8.47 43.39 30.62
CA ALA A 9 -8.95 42.35 29.77
C ALA A 9 -8.13 41.05 30.04
N MET A 10 -8.77 40.08 30.64
CA MET A 10 -8.20 38.75 30.88
C MET A 10 -8.47 37.88 29.63
N GLY A 11 -7.50 37.80 28.77
CA GLY A 11 -7.52 36.92 27.58
C GLY A 11 -7.35 35.48 28.00
N CYS A 12 -8.43 34.70 27.91
CA CYS A 12 -8.38 33.25 28.04
C CYS A 12 -7.95 32.66 26.68
N ALA A 13 -6.67 32.33 26.55
CA ALA A 13 -6.18 31.56 25.41
C ALA A 13 -6.56 30.09 25.63
N LEU A 14 -7.63 29.62 24.96
CA LEU A 14 -7.95 28.21 24.83
C LEU A 14 -6.97 27.61 23.81
N SER A 15 -5.92 27.00 24.29
CA SER A 15 -5.07 26.14 23.48
C SER A 15 -5.81 24.82 23.23
N LEU A 16 -6.38 24.65 22.03
CA LEU A 16 -6.83 23.35 21.53
C LEU A 16 -5.58 22.50 21.28
N ALA A 17 -5.25 21.63 22.21
CA ALA A 17 -4.32 20.53 21.96
C ALA A 17 -5.07 19.50 21.09
N VAL A 18 -4.83 19.54 19.79
CA VAL A 18 -5.21 18.45 18.89
C VAL A 18 -4.30 17.29 19.23
N ALA A 19 -4.81 16.35 20.03
CA ALA A 19 -4.14 15.08 20.24
C ALA A 19 -4.16 14.31 18.91
N PHE A 20 -3.05 14.33 18.20
CA PHE A 20 -2.79 13.44 17.08
C PHE A 20 -2.66 12.02 17.68
N SER A 21 -3.76 11.27 17.68
CA SER A 21 -3.73 9.84 17.94
C SER A 21 -2.97 9.19 16.78
N MET A 22 -1.67 9.02 16.95
CA MET A 22 -0.88 8.15 16.08
C MET A 22 -1.39 6.72 16.31
N GLY A 23 -2.36 6.32 15.50
CA GLY A 23 -2.81 4.94 15.42
C GLY A 23 -1.66 4.07 14.90
N ALA A 24 -1.05 3.31 15.81
CA ALA A 24 0.05 2.38 15.53
C ALA A 24 -0.42 1.13 14.76
N GLN A 25 -1.16 1.27 13.66
CA GLN A 25 -1.68 0.14 12.88
C GLN A 25 -1.51 0.28 11.36
N ALA A 26 -0.93 1.38 10.85
CA ALA A 26 -0.75 1.59 9.41
C ALA A 26 0.34 0.71 8.78
N ASP A 27 1.27 0.17 9.58
CA ASP A 27 2.49 -0.48 9.06
C ASP A 27 2.27 -1.81 8.33
N ASP A 28 1.11 -2.45 8.48
CA ASP A 28 0.84 -3.75 7.88
C ASP A 28 -0.28 -3.74 6.81
N GLU A 29 -1.01 -2.65 6.64
CA GLU A 29 -1.98 -2.51 5.54
C GLU A 29 -1.25 -2.37 4.22
N VAL A 30 -0.21 -1.54 4.20
CA VAL A 30 0.63 -1.27 3.03
C VAL A 30 2.01 -1.87 3.22
N ASN A 31 2.56 -2.44 2.16
CA ASN A 31 3.88 -3.05 2.13
C ASN A 31 4.97 -1.98 1.97
N ASN A 32 5.33 -1.33 3.06
CA ASN A 32 6.39 -0.32 3.13
C ASN A 32 7.77 -0.96 3.32
N GLN A 33 8.17 -1.88 2.45
CA GLN A 33 9.50 -2.47 2.52
C GLN A 33 10.58 -1.41 2.23
N LYS A 34 11.58 -1.33 3.09
CA LYS A 34 12.61 -0.27 3.06
C LYS A 34 12.04 1.16 3.22
N GLY A 35 10.85 1.29 3.84
CA GLY A 35 10.20 2.59 4.04
C GLY A 35 9.33 3.06 2.88
N PHE A 36 9.28 2.33 1.76
CA PHE A 36 8.57 2.74 0.55
C PHE A 36 7.72 1.61 -0.05
N VAL A 37 6.59 1.98 -0.65
CA VAL A 37 5.77 1.05 -1.45
C VAL A 37 6.56 0.57 -2.67
N ALA A 38 6.30 -0.64 -3.12
CA ALA A 38 7.00 -1.28 -4.22
C ALA A 38 8.55 -1.25 -4.07
N LYS A 39 9.06 -1.17 -2.82
CA LYS A 39 10.49 -1.04 -2.50
C LYS A 39 11.15 0.21 -3.07
N GLY A 40 10.36 1.27 -3.33
CA GLY A 40 10.84 2.52 -3.89
C GLY A 40 10.88 2.55 -5.43
N TYR A 41 10.33 1.55 -6.09
CA TYR A 41 10.10 1.62 -7.53
C TYR A 41 8.90 2.50 -7.86
N ASP A 42 9.01 3.23 -8.96
CA ASP A 42 7.97 4.12 -9.48
C ASP A 42 6.75 3.34 -9.95
N VAL A 43 5.63 3.48 -9.24
CA VAL A 43 4.41 2.72 -9.54
C VAL A 43 3.78 3.11 -10.86
N THR A 44 4.01 4.31 -11.38
CA THR A 44 3.47 4.76 -12.68
C THR A 44 4.21 4.13 -13.85
N ALA A 45 5.52 3.89 -13.70
CA ALA A 45 6.37 3.32 -14.74
C ALA A 45 6.00 1.86 -15.09
N TYR A 46 5.38 1.13 -14.17
CA TYR A 46 4.90 -0.23 -14.44
C TYR A 46 3.84 -0.28 -15.55
N PHE A 47 3.06 0.77 -15.71
CA PHE A 47 2.02 0.86 -16.75
C PHE A 47 2.62 1.06 -18.14
N ASP A 48 3.85 1.53 -18.21
CA ASP A 48 4.65 1.61 -19.43
C ASP A 48 5.46 0.31 -19.68
N GLY A 49 5.28 -0.70 -18.82
CA GLY A 49 5.85 -2.03 -18.96
C GLY A 49 7.28 -2.19 -18.44
N THR A 50 7.86 -1.15 -17.82
CA THR A 50 9.25 -1.20 -17.34
C THR A 50 9.34 -0.72 -15.90
N PRO A 51 9.77 -1.57 -14.94
CA PRO A 51 10.05 -1.14 -13.57
C PRO A 51 11.24 -0.17 -13.56
N VAL A 52 11.07 0.98 -12.93
CA VAL A 52 12.10 1.99 -12.77
C VAL A 52 12.23 2.34 -11.30
N GLU A 53 13.43 2.48 -10.78
CA GLU A 53 13.64 2.96 -9.42
C GLU A 53 13.25 4.44 -9.31
N GLY A 54 12.53 4.77 -8.25
CA GLY A 54 12.17 6.14 -7.90
C GLY A 54 13.31 6.84 -7.14
N SER A 55 13.19 8.15 -7.01
CA SER A 55 14.08 9.02 -6.24
C SER A 55 13.34 9.59 -5.03
N GLU A 56 14.03 9.77 -3.90
CA GLU A 56 13.46 10.46 -2.74
C GLU A 56 13.19 11.97 -3.00
N GLU A 57 13.70 12.51 -4.09
CA GLU A 57 13.39 13.86 -4.56
C GLU A 57 11.94 13.99 -5.00
N PHE A 58 11.38 12.92 -5.57
CA PHE A 58 9.99 12.87 -6.05
C PHE A 58 9.22 11.85 -5.26
N LYS A 59 8.48 12.29 -4.24
CA LYS A 59 7.73 11.39 -3.36
C LYS A 59 6.36 11.93 -3.03
N SER A 60 5.40 11.01 -2.84
CA SER A 60 4.05 11.30 -2.38
C SER A 60 3.61 10.30 -1.33
N GLU A 61 2.63 10.67 -0.53
CA GLU A 61 1.99 9.81 0.45
C GLU A 61 0.55 9.51 0.02
N TYR A 62 0.17 8.23 0.06
CA TYR A 62 -1.19 7.81 -0.24
C TYR A 62 -1.56 6.54 0.52
N ASP A 63 -2.75 6.49 1.12
CA ASP A 63 -3.33 5.34 1.86
C ASP A 63 -2.33 4.67 2.83
N GLY A 64 -1.55 5.49 3.57
CA GLY A 64 -0.55 5.03 4.54
C GLY A 64 0.77 4.53 3.93
N GLY A 65 0.97 4.66 2.63
CA GLY A 65 2.21 4.32 1.94
C GLY A 65 2.98 5.56 1.45
N VAL A 66 4.31 5.45 1.42
CA VAL A 66 5.20 6.43 0.79
C VAL A 66 5.64 5.88 -0.56
N TYR A 67 5.42 6.65 -1.61
CA TYR A 67 5.71 6.30 -3.00
C TYR A 67 6.85 7.16 -3.53
N LEU A 68 7.78 6.56 -4.25
CA LEU A 68 8.85 7.27 -4.95
C LEU A 68 8.62 7.24 -6.46
N PHE A 69 9.06 8.31 -7.14
CA PHE A 69 8.90 8.45 -8.59
C PHE A 69 10.23 8.75 -9.26
N ALA A 70 10.36 8.37 -10.52
CA ALA A 70 11.55 8.62 -11.30
C ALA A 70 11.65 10.08 -11.80
N SER A 71 10.53 10.82 -11.79
CA SER A 71 10.47 12.21 -12.23
C SER A 71 9.30 12.96 -11.58
N ALA A 72 9.37 14.29 -11.62
CA ALA A 72 8.26 15.17 -11.20
C ALA A 72 6.99 14.94 -12.03
N GLU A 73 7.13 14.57 -13.32
CA GLU A 73 5.98 14.25 -14.19
C GLU A 73 5.25 13.00 -13.70
N ASN A 74 5.99 11.93 -13.37
CA ASN A 74 5.43 10.69 -12.83
C ASN A 74 4.77 10.91 -11.47
N GLN A 75 5.39 11.72 -10.61
CA GLN A 75 4.79 12.13 -9.35
C GLN A 75 3.46 12.86 -9.58
N ALA A 76 3.42 13.86 -10.46
CA ALA A 76 2.20 14.61 -10.77
C ALA A 76 1.11 13.71 -11.37
N LYS A 77 1.48 12.74 -12.22
CA LYS A 77 0.58 11.73 -12.77
C LYS A 77 -0.05 10.87 -11.67
N PHE A 78 0.75 10.42 -10.70
CA PHE A 78 0.26 9.70 -9.53
C PHE A 78 -0.66 10.56 -8.66
N ASP A 79 -0.25 11.79 -8.33
CA ASP A 79 -0.99 12.70 -7.45
C ASP A 79 -2.38 13.06 -8.01
N ALA A 80 -2.52 13.08 -9.33
CA ALA A 80 -3.79 13.31 -10.00
C ALA A 80 -4.79 12.14 -9.83
N ALA A 81 -4.31 10.91 -9.75
CA ALA A 81 -5.15 9.71 -9.66
C ALA A 81 -4.44 8.56 -8.91
N PRO A 82 -4.10 8.70 -7.62
CA PRO A 82 -3.26 7.74 -6.92
C PRO A 82 -3.86 6.33 -6.84
N ALA A 83 -5.19 6.22 -6.78
CA ALA A 83 -5.87 4.93 -6.74
C ALA A 83 -5.67 4.10 -8.02
N ASP A 84 -5.44 4.74 -9.17
CA ASP A 84 -5.25 4.07 -10.45
C ASP A 84 -3.85 3.43 -10.56
N PHE A 85 -2.87 3.99 -9.85
CA PHE A 85 -1.47 3.54 -9.90
C PHE A 85 -1.04 2.72 -8.68
N ALA A 86 -1.72 2.87 -7.54
CA ALA A 86 -1.39 2.13 -6.34
C ALA A 86 -1.49 0.61 -6.58
N PRO A 87 -0.48 -0.18 -6.18
CA PRO A 87 -0.51 -1.62 -6.40
C PRO A 87 -1.61 -2.28 -5.59
N GLN A 88 -2.23 -3.30 -6.17
CA GLN A 88 -3.29 -4.05 -5.50
C GLN A 88 -2.77 -4.71 -4.22
N TYR A 89 -3.67 -4.93 -3.29
CA TYR A 89 -3.38 -5.55 -1.98
C TYR A 89 -2.33 -4.79 -1.18
N GLY A 90 -2.38 -3.45 -1.22
CA GLY A 90 -1.42 -2.59 -0.52
C GLY A 90 0.04 -2.86 -0.91
N GLY A 91 0.32 -3.35 -2.12
CA GLY A 91 1.66 -3.68 -2.57
C GLY A 91 2.21 -5.00 -2.00
N TRP A 92 1.40 -5.83 -1.35
CA TRP A 92 1.76 -7.18 -0.96
C TRP A 92 1.71 -8.15 -2.14
N CYS A 93 2.42 -9.28 -2.03
CA CYS A 93 2.44 -10.31 -3.07
C CYS A 93 1.04 -10.85 -3.36
N SER A 94 0.54 -10.66 -4.60
CA SER A 94 -0.79 -11.07 -5.05
C SER A 94 -1.02 -12.59 -4.95
N PHE A 95 0.00 -13.39 -5.28
CA PHE A 95 -0.05 -14.85 -5.10
C PHE A 95 -0.23 -15.23 -3.62
N ALA A 96 0.45 -14.53 -2.72
CA ALA A 96 0.36 -14.79 -1.30
C ALA A 96 -0.99 -14.34 -0.73
N ALA A 97 -1.52 -13.19 -1.19
CA ALA A 97 -2.84 -12.68 -0.79
C ALA A 97 -3.95 -13.69 -1.14
N ALA A 98 -3.87 -14.33 -2.32
CA ALA A 98 -4.79 -15.42 -2.68
C ALA A 98 -4.72 -16.64 -1.73
N GLN A 99 -3.66 -16.76 -0.93
CA GLN A 99 -3.45 -17.82 0.06
C GLN A 99 -3.54 -17.30 1.50
N GLN A 100 -4.25 -16.19 1.72
CA GLN A 100 -4.42 -15.54 3.02
C GLN A 100 -3.11 -15.16 3.72
N ARG A 101 -2.13 -14.67 2.95
CA ARG A 101 -0.80 -14.31 3.47
C ARG A 101 -0.34 -12.95 2.94
N LYS A 102 0.41 -12.24 3.76
CA LYS A 102 1.17 -11.06 3.37
C LYS A 102 2.65 -11.44 3.21
N LEU A 103 3.17 -11.47 2.00
CA LEU A 103 4.59 -11.70 1.71
C LEU A 103 5.18 -10.50 0.95
N PRO A 104 6.48 -10.24 1.14
CA PRO A 104 7.20 -9.22 0.39
C PRO A 104 7.15 -9.47 -1.12
N ILE A 105 7.53 -8.46 -1.89
CA ILE A 105 7.54 -8.51 -3.36
C ILE A 105 8.95 -8.42 -3.92
N ASP A 106 9.07 -8.82 -5.17
CA ASP A 106 10.17 -8.52 -6.08
C ASP A 106 9.64 -7.49 -7.09
N PRO A 107 10.21 -6.28 -7.19
CA PRO A 107 9.71 -5.24 -8.08
C PRO A 107 9.65 -5.64 -9.56
N GLU A 108 10.52 -6.56 -9.97
CA GLU A 108 10.53 -7.06 -11.35
C GLU A 108 9.52 -8.19 -11.61
N ALA A 109 8.83 -8.66 -10.57
CA ALA A 109 7.82 -9.72 -10.67
C ALA A 109 6.41 -9.13 -10.65
N PHE A 110 6.00 -8.47 -11.73
CA PHE A 110 4.76 -7.70 -11.84
C PHE A 110 3.94 -8.03 -13.08
N LYS A 111 2.69 -7.60 -13.06
CA LYS A 111 1.83 -7.47 -14.24
C LYS A 111 0.76 -6.41 -14.01
N VAL A 112 0.45 -5.65 -15.04
CA VAL A 112 -0.74 -4.82 -15.12
C VAL A 112 -1.83 -5.63 -15.83
N VAL A 113 -2.99 -5.80 -15.16
CA VAL A 113 -4.16 -6.50 -15.67
C VAL A 113 -5.36 -5.59 -15.52
N GLU A 114 -6.04 -5.28 -16.62
CA GLU A 114 -7.22 -4.40 -16.62
C GLU A 114 -6.98 -3.07 -15.88
N GLY A 115 -5.82 -2.45 -16.13
CA GLY A 115 -5.43 -1.18 -15.52
C GLY A 115 -5.07 -1.26 -14.03
N LYS A 116 -4.82 -2.44 -13.46
CA LYS A 116 -4.44 -2.65 -12.07
C LYS A 116 -3.07 -3.29 -11.96
N LEU A 117 -2.22 -2.76 -11.07
CA LEU A 117 -0.86 -3.27 -10.84
C LEU A 117 -0.86 -4.40 -9.82
N TYR A 118 -0.35 -5.55 -10.22
CA TYR A 118 -0.17 -6.74 -9.37
C TYR A 118 1.32 -7.06 -9.22
N LEU A 119 1.78 -7.14 -7.97
CA LEU A 119 3.16 -7.46 -7.63
C LEU A 119 3.24 -8.89 -7.06
N ASN A 120 4.33 -9.59 -7.30
CA ASN A 120 4.58 -10.93 -6.79
C ASN A 120 5.93 -11.02 -6.06
N ASN A 121 6.11 -12.07 -5.26
CA ASN A 121 7.27 -12.25 -4.38
C ASN A 121 8.58 -12.52 -5.13
N SER A 122 8.50 -13.14 -6.30
CA SER A 122 9.65 -13.48 -7.13
C SER A 122 9.22 -13.80 -8.55
N LYS A 123 10.16 -13.78 -9.50
CA LYS A 123 9.91 -14.21 -10.89
C LYS A 123 9.38 -15.66 -10.98
N GLY A 124 9.80 -16.56 -10.08
CA GLY A 124 9.31 -17.94 -10.01
C GLY A 124 7.85 -18.02 -9.57
N VAL A 125 7.48 -17.25 -8.54
CA VAL A 125 6.10 -17.11 -8.05
C VAL A 125 5.24 -16.44 -9.11
N HIS A 126 5.73 -15.39 -9.76
CA HIS A 126 5.04 -14.70 -10.83
C HIS A 126 4.67 -15.63 -11.99
N ARG A 127 5.62 -16.45 -12.49
CA ARG A 127 5.33 -17.47 -13.52
C ARG A 127 4.26 -18.48 -13.10
N ARG A 128 4.17 -18.81 -11.81
CA ARG A 128 3.11 -19.67 -11.27
C ARG A 128 1.77 -18.95 -11.24
N TRP A 129 1.77 -17.70 -10.81
CA TRP A 129 0.59 -16.84 -10.76
C TRP A 129 -0.03 -16.65 -12.16
N LEU A 130 0.79 -16.40 -13.19
CA LEU A 130 0.35 -16.25 -14.57
C LEU A 130 -0.43 -17.46 -15.12
N LYS A 131 -0.17 -18.67 -14.62
CA LYS A 131 -0.87 -19.88 -15.09
C LYS A 131 -2.36 -19.91 -14.72
N LYS A 132 -2.76 -19.19 -13.68
CA LYS A 132 -4.16 -19.12 -13.18
C LYS A 132 -4.47 -17.71 -12.66
N GLU A 133 -4.04 -16.69 -13.38
CA GLU A 133 -4.11 -15.28 -13.02
C GLU A 133 -5.48 -14.86 -12.48
N ALA A 134 -6.54 -15.02 -13.27
CA ALA A 134 -7.89 -14.65 -12.85
C ALA A 134 -8.35 -15.39 -11.57
N GLY A 135 -7.94 -16.64 -11.39
CA GLY A 135 -8.25 -17.40 -10.17
C GLY A 135 -7.53 -16.86 -8.94
N TYR A 136 -6.25 -16.48 -9.09
CA TYR A 136 -5.50 -15.87 -7.98
C TYR A 136 -5.98 -14.46 -7.67
N ILE A 137 -6.37 -13.66 -8.67
CA ILE A 137 -6.97 -12.34 -8.45
C ILE A 137 -8.25 -12.50 -7.63
N ARG A 138 -9.22 -13.33 -8.07
CA ARG A 138 -10.45 -13.56 -7.31
C ARG A 138 -10.19 -14.07 -5.88
N GLY A 139 -9.25 -14.98 -5.71
CA GLY A 139 -8.88 -15.48 -4.39
C GLY A 139 -8.29 -14.39 -3.49
N ALA A 140 -7.47 -13.52 -4.03
CA ALA A 140 -6.89 -12.40 -3.31
C ALA A 140 -7.94 -11.33 -2.97
N ASP A 141 -8.84 -11.01 -3.91
CA ASP A 141 -9.95 -10.07 -3.68
C ASP A 141 -10.85 -10.52 -2.52
N ASN A 142 -11.19 -11.82 -2.49
CA ASN A 142 -11.99 -12.40 -1.41
C ASN A 142 -11.29 -12.37 -0.05
N ASN A 143 -9.96 -12.51 -0.04
CA ASN A 143 -9.18 -12.56 1.19
C ASN A 143 -8.74 -11.18 1.68
N TRP A 144 -8.65 -10.19 0.78
CA TRP A 144 -8.06 -8.89 1.08
C TRP A 144 -8.78 -8.11 2.20
N PRO A 145 -10.12 -8.08 2.30
CA PRO A 145 -10.79 -7.39 3.42
C PRO A 145 -10.32 -7.91 4.79
N TYR A 146 -10.11 -9.21 4.92
CA TYR A 146 -9.53 -9.80 6.14
C TYR A 146 -8.05 -9.45 6.29
N LEU A 147 -7.26 -9.61 5.23
CA LEU A 147 -5.83 -9.35 5.26
C LEU A 147 -5.51 -7.88 5.57
N LYS A 148 -6.26 -6.94 4.98
CA LYS A 148 -6.06 -5.51 5.19
C LYS A 148 -6.08 -5.15 6.68
N SER A 149 -7.02 -5.69 7.44
CA SER A 149 -7.22 -5.38 8.87
C SER A 149 -6.35 -6.19 9.84
N HIS A 150 -5.51 -7.12 9.36
CA HIS A 150 -4.70 -7.98 10.23
C HIS A 150 -3.21 -7.80 9.98
N ALA A 151 -2.45 -7.64 11.06
CA ALA A 151 -1.01 -7.54 10.99
C ALA A 151 -0.39 -8.83 10.41
N ARG A 152 0.64 -8.70 9.57
CA ARG A 152 1.32 -9.83 8.92
C ARG A 152 1.73 -10.93 9.90
N LYS A 153 2.23 -10.55 11.08
CA LYS A 153 2.69 -11.49 12.12
C LYS A 153 1.55 -12.24 12.80
N SER A 154 0.31 -11.71 12.75
CA SER A 154 -0.88 -12.36 13.34
C SER A 154 -1.55 -13.33 12.37
N LEU A 155 -1.18 -13.33 11.08
CA LEU A 155 -1.74 -14.25 10.10
C LEU A 155 -1.27 -15.68 10.34
N PRO A 156 -2.12 -16.69 10.08
CA PRO A 156 -1.74 -18.09 10.22
C PRO A 156 -0.47 -18.41 9.43
N LYS A 157 0.45 -19.16 10.04
CA LYS A 157 1.59 -19.72 9.28
C LYS A 157 1.03 -20.65 8.22
N ALA A 158 1.61 -20.60 7.00
CA ALA A 158 1.15 -21.48 5.93
C ALA A 158 1.15 -22.94 6.39
N VAL A 159 0.00 -23.58 6.32
CA VAL A 159 -0.09 -25.02 6.45
C VAL A 159 0.53 -25.60 5.18
N LYS A 160 1.66 -26.31 5.30
CA LYS A 160 2.23 -27.05 4.18
C LYS A 160 1.17 -28.04 3.69
N GLY A 161 0.70 -27.88 2.46
CA GLY A 161 -0.15 -28.87 1.80
C GLY A 161 -1.62 -28.54 1.60
N ASN A 162 -2.11 -27.33 1.88
CA ASN A 162 -3.50 -27.01 1.55
C ASN A 162 -3.64 -26.49 0.10
N GLU A 163 -3.56 -27.43 -0.85
CA GLU A 163 -3.86 -27.16 -2.27
C GLU A 163 -5.38 -26.97 -2.52
N ASN A 164 -6.21 -27.09 -1.47
CA ASN A 164 -7.67 -27.09 -1.61
C ASN A 164 -8.29 -25.69 -1.70
N VAL A 165 -7.53 -24.61 -1.44
CA VAL A 165 -8.07 -23.23 -1.57
C VAL A 165 -8.34 -22.86 -3.03
N THR A 166 -7.71 -23.54 -3.97
CA THR A 166 -7.93 -23.32 -5.41
C THR A 166 -9.09 -24.14 -6.01
N ARG A 167 -9.68 -25.07 -5.27
CA ARG A 167 -10.76 -25.91 -5.80
C ARG A 167 -12.16 -25.28 -5.70
N GLY A 168 -12.33 -24.21 -4.93
CA GLY A 168 -13.59 -23.49 -4.79
C GLY A 168 -13.78 -22.31 -5.74
N ALA A 169 -12.86 -22.08 -6.69
CA ALA A 169 -12.87 -20.94 -7.60
C ALA A 169 -12.91 -21.37 -9.09
N ILE A 170 -13.59 -22.49 -9.39
CA ILE A 170 -13.92 -22.91 -10.76
C ILE A 170 -15.39 -22.62 -11.01
#